data_66c4e47b29ec36c6ba6aa7253e04eb3f
#
_entry.id   66c4e47b29ec36c6ba6aa7253e04eb3f
#
_cell.length_a   1.000
_cell.length_b   1.000
_cell.length_c   1.000
_cell.angle_alpha   90.00
_cell.angle_beta   90.00
_cell.angle_gamma   90.00
#
_symmetry.space_group_name_H-M   'P 1'
#
loop_
_entity.id
_entity.type
_entity.pdbx_description
1 polymer ?
#
loop_
_entity_poly.entity_id
_entity_poly.type
_entity_poly.pdbx_seq_one_letter_code
_entity_poly.pdbx_strand_id
1 'polypeptide(L)'
;MSGRKPHHPHHLYRASRTPLPRSLPRSLTAAAVAATVLVLTATGCSPGSSSPSPSGSHRDSAERTGDSVAEATAASPFWVDPASDAARQVEQWEKEGRKDDAKALRRISERAVAEWPAWDNPAPDISRAVRGAAAGKRTVVFVAYNIPHRDCGRYSAGGASDAQAYRDWINDFAGAIGKAPAIVILEPDAVPHLADGCTPAEHHHERYELLSQAITRLKQQPGTRVYLDAGNPDWISDPAKLAEPLRRAGVNTADGFSLNVSNFQTNNAAKAYGTQLSGLLGDAHFTIDTSRNGQGPLPGDRDEAWCNPPGRALGTPPTTKTGNELVDAFLWIKRPGESDGPCRGGPAAGRWWPDYALGLARKTKG
;
A
#
# COMPACT_ATOMS: atom_id res chain seq x y z
N MET A 1 12.95 5.98 62.00
CA MET A 1 12.94 7.22 61.20
C MET A 1 12.01 6.99 60.02
N SER A 2 10.85 7.61 60.11
CA SER A 2 9.69 7.41 59.25
C SER A 2 9.76 8.40 58.04
N GLY A 3 9.81 7.88 56.79
CA GLY A 3 9.80 8.69 55.60
C GLY A 3 8.43 8.65 54.93
N ARG A 4 7.75 9.78 54.95
CA ARG A 4 6.41 9.98 54.32
C ARG A 4 6.54 10.12 52.81
N LYS A 5 5.65 9.41 52.07
CA LYS A 5 5.40 9.61 50.63
C LYS A 5 4.48 10.84 50.43
N PRO A 6 4.67 11.66 49.39
CA PRO A 6 3.73 12.72 49.07
C PRO A 6 2.54 12.21 48.24
N HIS A 7 1.33 12.68 48.63
CA HIS A 7 0.08 12.50 47.91
C HIS A 7 -0.01 13.51 46.77
N HIS A 8 -0.36 13.05 45.57
CA HIS A 8 -0.83 13.90 44.45
C HIS A 8 -2.36 13.98 44.44
N PRO A 9 -2.96 15.15 44.22
CA PRO A 9 -4.41 15.31 44.21
C PRO A 9 -4.99 14.98 42.82
N HIS A 10 -6.10 14.23 42.81
CA HIS A 10 -6.93 13.96 41.66
C HIS A 10 -7.70 15.23 41.24
N HIS A 11 -7.45 15.76 40.02
CA HIS A 11 -8.30 16.73 39.37
C HIS A 11 -9.41 16.03 38.59
N LEU A 12 -10.64 16.16 39.09
CA LEU A 12 -11.86 15.78 38.38
C LEU A 12 -12.15 16.79 37.27
N TYR A 13 -12.04 16.39 36.02
CA TYR A 13 -12.50 17.15 34.87
C TYR A 13 -14.02 16.95 34.68
N ARG A 14 -14.74 18.01 34.92
CA ARG A 14 -16.19 18.11 34.72
C ARG A 14 -16.47 18.34 33.23
N ALA A 15 -17.09 17.37 32.55
CA ALA A 15 -17.51 17.47 31.15
C ALA A 15 -18.65 18.46 31.01
N SER A 16 -18.43 19.54 30.26
CA SER A 16 -19.45 20.50 29.82
C SER A 16 -20.15 19.95 28.58
N ARG A 17 -21.43 19.67 28.66
CA ARG A 17 -22.31 19.31 27.54
C ARG A 17 -22.73 20.58 26.81
N THR A 18 -22.34 20.72 25.54
CA THR A 18 -22.91 21.68 24.58
C THR A 18 -24.05 21.02 23.80
N PRO A 19 -25.19 21.71 23.58
CA PRO A 19 -26.31 21.14 22.84
C PRO A 19 -26.11 21.27 21.33
N LEU A 20 -26.53 20.23 20.59
CA LEU A 20 -26.55 20.14 19.13
C LEU A 20 -27.64 21.04 18.52
N PRO A 21 -27.43 21.68 17.36
CA PRO A 21 -28.49 22.41 16.67
C PRO A 21 -29.39 21.44 15.88
N ARG A 22 -30.69 21.71 15.96
CA ARG A 22 -31.77 21.01 15.24
C ARG A 22 -31.69 21.30 13.74
N SER A 23 -31.72 20.23 12.94
CA SER A 23 -31.85 20.26 11.47
C SER A 23 -33.29 20.59 11.05
N LEU A 24 -33.45 21.54 10.15
CA LEU A 24 -34.68 21.83 9.41
C LEU A 24 -34.72 21.02 8.11
N PRO A 25 -35.92 20.58 7.64
CA PRO A 25 -36.01 19.82 6.39
C PRO A 25 -36.00 20.74 5.17
N ARG A 26 -35.21 20.39 4.15
CA ARG A 26 -35.24 21.03 2.82
C ARG A 26 -36.14 20.22 1.89
N SER A 27 -37.13 20.89 1.38
CA SER A 27 -38.11 20.48 0.37
C SER A 27 -37.44 20.21 -0.99
N LEU A 28 -37.84 19.09 -1.61
CA LEU A 28 -37.54 18.68 -2.98
C LEU A 28 -38.38 19.50 -3.96
N THR A 29 -37.75 20.16 -4.93
CA THR A 29 -38.39 20.59 -6.17
C THR A 29 -37.76 19.84 -7.34
N ALA A 30 -38.58 19.03 -8.00
CA ALA A 30 -38.25 18.34 -9.24
C ALA A 30 -38.40 19.33 -10.41
N ALA A 31 -37.35 19.41 -11.26
CA ALA A 31 -37.47 20.05 -12.56
C ALA A 31 -37.19 18.99 -13.64
N ALA A 32 -38.22 18.71 -14.44
CA ALA A 32 -38.14 17.89 -15.63
C ALA A 32 -37.59 18.73 -16.80
N VAL A 33 -36.60 18.24 -17.52
CA VAL A 33 -36.15 18.80 -18.80
C VAL A 33 -36.28 17.74 -19.87
N ALA A 34 -37.09 18.03 -20.86
CA ALA A 34 -37.36 17.20 -22.04
C ALA A 34 -36.17 17.23 -23.00
N ALA A 35 -35.78 16.07 -23.49
CA ALA A 35 -34.81 15.91 -24.58
C ALA A 35 -35.50 15.92 -25.93
N THR A 36 -35.06 16.82 -26.81
CA THR A 36 -35.42 16.81 -28.24
C THR A 36 -34.30 16.15 -29.02
N VAL A 37 -34.66 15.07 -29.74
CA VAL A 37 -33.80 14.35 -30.66
C VAL A 37 -33.89 15.06 -32.03
N LEU A 38 -32.74 15.38 -32.61
CA LEU A 38 -32.65 15.82 -34.02
C LEU A 38 -31.76 14.79 -34.76
N VAL A 39 -32.40 14.07 -35.70
CA VAL A 39 -31.74 13.16 -36.65
C VAL A 39 -31.46 13.96 -37.91
N LEU A 40 -30.23 13.96 -38.37
CA LEU A 40 -29.85 14.42 -39.73
C LEU A 40 -29.01 13.34 -40.41
N THR A 41 -29.62 12.75 -41.42
CA THR A 41 -28.99 11.88 -42.42
C THR A 41 -28.45 12.73 -43.57
N ALA A 42 -27.23 12.47 -44.01
CA ALA A 42 -26.78 12.85 -45.35
C ALA A 42 -25.80 11.82 -45.92
N THR A 43 -26.20 11.21 -46.98
CA THR A 43 -25.47 10.34 -47.91
C THR A 43 -24.63 11.17 -48.90
N GLY A 44 -23.48 10.63 -49.34
CA GLY A 44 -22.73 11.22 -50.46
C GLY A 44 -21.46 10.43 -50.83
N CYS A 45 -21.43 9.90 -52.04
CA CYS A 45 -20.54 8.96 -52.70
C CYS A 45 -19.09 9.43 -52.96
N SER A 46 -18.18 8.45 -53.05
CA SER A 46 -16.88 8.48 -53.78
C SER A 46 -17.04 8.63 -55.31
N PRO A 47 -15.98 8.75 -56.16
CA PRO A 47 -14.62 8.24 -56.10
C PRO A 47 -13.50 9.14 -56.71
N GLY A 48 -12.23 8.73 -56.68
CA GLY A 48 -11.20 9.23 -57.60
C GLY A 48 -9.74 9.08 -57.16
N SER A 49 -9.04 8.19 -57.82
CA SER A 49 -7.61 7.83 -57.71
C SER A 49 -6.62 8.95 -58.02
N SER A 50 -5.45 8.91 -57.37
CA SER A 50 -4.10 8.90 -58.03
C SER A 50 -2.98 9.21 -57.04
N SER A 51 -1.99 8.32 -56.98
CA SER A 51 -0.66 8.56 -56.41
C SER A 51 0.20 9.44 -57.37
N PRO A 52 1.32 10.06 -56.93
CA PRO A 52 2.55 9.40 -56.48
C PRO A 52 3.31 10.10 -55.35
N SER A 53 4.21 9.34 -54.72
CA SER A 53 5.23 9.78 -53.77
C SER A 53 6.31 10.70 -54.41
N PRO A 54 7.10 11.50 -53.59
CA PRO A 54 8.25 10.92 -52.91
C PRO A 54 8.64 11.51 -51.52
N SER A 55 9.27 10.63 -50.75
CA SER A 55 10.32 10.80 -49.74
C SER A 55 10.56 12.14 -49.02
N GLY A 56 10.46 12.10 -47.69
CA GLY A 56 10.96 13.08 -46.73
C GLY A 56 10.91 12.53 -45.33
N SER A 57 12.03 12.00 -44.90
CA SER A 57 12.27 11.38 -43.58
C SER A 57 12.21 12.42 -42.48
N HIS A 58 11.19 12.35 -41.63
CA HIS A 58 11.22 12.84 -40.24
C HIS A 58 10.56 11.78 -39.34
N ARG A 59 11.36 10.85 -38.86
CA ARG A 59 11.00 9.95 -37.76
C ARG A 59 11.34 10.63 -36.43
N ASP A 60 10.45 11.23 -35.76
CA ASP A 60 9.73 10.75 -34.58
C ASP A 60 10.54 10.48 -33.34
N SER A 61 10.64 11.60 -32.53
CA SER A 61 11.12 11.54 -31.14
C SER A 61 10.05 11.00 -30.16
N ALA A 62 8.83 10.73 -30.64
CA ALA A 62 7.72 10.23 -29.81
C ALA A 62 7.77 8.70 -29.59
N GLU A 63 8.33 7.95 -30.54
CA GLU A 63 8.36 6.47 -30.48
C GLU A 63 9.37 5.93 -29.46
N ARG A 64 10.43 6.68 -29.15
CA ARG A 64 11.47 6.22 -28.20
C ARG A 64 11.08 6.28 -26.72
N THR A 65 10.11 7.08 -26.33
CA THR A 65 9.63 7.11 -24.95
C THR A 65 8.62 6.00 -24.67
N GLY A 66 7.82 5.60 -25.64
CA GLY A 66 6.90 4.47 -25.53
C GLY A 66 7.61 3.12 -25.39
N ASP A 67 8.68 2.91 -26.16
CA ASP A 67 9.44 1.66 -26.12
C ASP A 67 10.20 1.46 -24.80
N SER A 68 10.73 2.52 -24.19
CA SER A 68 11.45 2.41 -22.90
C SER A 68 10.52 2.09 -21.72
N VAL A 69 9.29 2.59 -21.74
CA VAL A 69 8.27 2.29 -20.71
C VAL A 69 7.75 0.86 -20.89
N ALA A 70 7.47 0.45 -22.11
CA ALA A 70 7.05 -0.92 -22.42
C ALA A 70 8.14 -1.95 -22.08
N GLU A 71 9.42 -1.63 -22.31
CA GLU A 71 10.54 -2.52 -21.99
C GLU A 71 10.77 -2.60 -20.46
N ALA A 72 10.68 -1.50 -19.72
CA ALA A 72 10.80 -1.49 -18.26
C ALA A 72 9.64 -2.23 -17.58
N THR A 73 8.42 -2.11 -18.09
CA THR A 73 7.25 -2.83 -17.58
C THR A 73 7.23 -4.30 -18.02
N ALA A 74 7.78 -4.62 -19.20
CA ALA A 74 7.91 -6.00 -19.66
C ALA A 74 8.88 -6.84 -18.80
N ALA A 75 9.88 -6.21 -18.19
CA ALA A 75 10.87 -6.90 -17.34
C ALA A 75 10.37 -7.17 -15.91
N SER A 76 9.34 -6.45 -15.42
CA SER A 76 8.82 -6.64 -14.06
C SER A 76 7.86 -7.82 -13.98
N PRO A 77 7.98 -8.74 -13.00
CA PRO A 77 6.99 -9.80 -12.79
C PRO A 77 5.69 -9.27 -12.17
N PHE A 78 5.67 -8.02 -11.70
CA PHE A 78 4.56 -7.44 -10.98
C PHE A 78 3.71 -6.52 -11.87
N TRP A 79 2.43 -6.43 -11.55
CA TRP A 79 1.49 -5.55 -12.25
C TRP A 79 1.67 -4.09 -11.82
N VAL A 80 1.64 -3.20 -12.80
CA VAL A 80 1.64 -1.74 -12.63
C VAL A 80 0.24 -1.23 -12.89
N ASP A 81 -0.37 -0.52 -11.94
CA ASP A 81 -1.68 0.09 -12.13
C ASP A 81 -1.59 1.36 -12.99
N PRO A 82 -2.13 1.34 -14.22
CA PRO A 82 -2.12 2.51 -15.09
C PRO A 82 -3.05 3.64 -14.61
N ALA A 83 -3.93 3.34 -13.65
CA ALA A 83 -4.85 4.29 -13.05
C ALA A 83 -4.48 4.65 -11.60
N SER A 84 -3.23 4.44 -11.19
CA SER A 84 -2.74 4.84 -9.86
C SER A 84 -2.82 6.36 -9.65
N ASP A 85 -2.82 6.81 -8.39
CA ASP A 85 -2.76 8.25 -8.08
C ASP A 85 -1.55 8.93 -8.72
N ALA A 86 -0.41 8.25 -8.72
CA ALA A 86 0.80 8.74 -9.38
C ALA A 86 0.62 8.89 -10.89
N ALA A 87 -0.05 7.93 -11.55
CA ALA A 87 -0.31 7.99 -12.99
C ALA A 87 -1.26 9.14 -13.34
N ARG A 88 -2.36 9.29 -12.58
CA ARG A 88 -3.29 10.43 -12.75
C ARG A 88 -2.60 11.77 -12.52
N GLN A 89 -1.72 11.86 -11.55
CA GLN A 89 -0.96 13.08 -11.26
C GLN A 89 0.04 13.41 -12.36
N VAL A 90 0.68 12.42 -12.97
CA VAL A 90 1.56 12.62 -14.15
C VAL A 90 0.75 13.24 -15.30
N GLU A 91 -0.40 12.65 -15.63
CA GLU A 91 -1.27 13.20 -16.68
C GLU A 91 -1.74 14.63 -16.39
N GLN A 92 -2.09 14.92 -15.15
CA GLN A 92 -2.49 16.25 -14.73
C GLN A 92 -1.34 17.26 -14.92
N TRP A 93 -0.14 16.94 -14.44
CA TRP A 93 1.01 17.84 -14.55
C TRP A 93 1.48 18.03 -15.98
N GLU A 94 1.31 17.05 -16.86
CA GLU A 94 1.56 17.22 -18.30
C GLU A 94 0.60 18.25 -18.94
N LYS A 95 -0.69 18.15 -18.61
CA LYS A 95 -1.71 19.12 -19.06
C LYS A 95 -1.45 20.53 -18.53
N GLU A 96 -0.89 20.65 -17.32
CA GLU A 96 -0.51 21.91 -16.70
C GLU A 96 0.85 22.46 -17.20
N GLY A 97 1.56 21.73 -18.05
CA GLY A 97 2.89 22.12 -18.55
C GLY A 97 4.05 21.88 -17.56
N ARG A 98 3.81 21.20 -16.45
CA ARG A 98 4.80 20.82 -15.42
C ARG A 98 5.59 19.57 -15.84
N LYS A 99 6.24 19.63 -17.00
CA LYS A 99 6.87 18.47 -17.65
C LYS A 99 7.99 17.82 -16.80
N ASP A 100 8.79 18.62 -16.10
CA ASP A 100 9.90 18.09 -15.26
C ASP A 100 9.35 17.37 -14.02
N ASP A 101 8.25 17.85 -13.44
CA ASP A 101 7.57 17.21 -12.32
C ASP A 101 6.93 15.90 -12.75
N ALA A 102 6.21 15.91 -13.86
CA ALA A 102 5.64 14.72 -14.47
C ALA A 102 6.72 13.66 -14.78
N LYS A 103 7.85 14.08 -15.38
CA LYS A 103 8.99 13.19 -15.65
C LYS A 103 9.56 12.59 -14.37
N ALA A 104 9.71 13.37 -13.30
CA ALA A 104 10.19 12.85 -12.02
C ALA A 104 9.21 11.86 -11.42
N LEU A 105 7.89 12.16 -11.46
CA LEU A 105 6.86 11.32 -10.87
C LEU A 105 6.65 9.98 -11.61
N ARG A 106 7.03 9.88 -12.88
CA ARG A 106 7.05 8.60 -13.61
C ARG A 106 7.91 7.54 -12.94
N ARG A 107 8.90 7.91 -12.13
CA ARG A 107 9.66 6.98 -11.30
C ARG A 107 8.76 6.19 -10.33
N ILE A 108 7.56 6.72 -10.00
CA ILE A 108 6.56 6.04 -9.18
C ILE A 108 5.51 5.39 -10.07
N SER A 109 4.89 6.14 -10.99
CA SER A 109 3.75 5.69 -11.78
C SER A 109 4.05 4.51 -12.72
N GLU A 110 5.32 4.33 -13.10
CA GLU A 110 5.78 3.25 -13.97
C GLU A 110 6.30 2.03 -13.21
N ARG A 111 6.03 1.94 -11.91
CA ARG A 111 6.45 0.82 -11.07
C ARG A 111 5.24 0.17 -10.40
N ALA A 112 5.38 -1.12 -10.15
CA ALA A 112 4.38 -1.87 -9.40
C ALA A 112 4.35 -1.38 -7.95
N VAL A 113 3.15 -1.08 -7.47
CA VAL A 113 2.90 -0.67 -6.09
C VAL A 113 1.78 -1.56 -5.56
N ALA A 114 1.82 -1.92 -4.29
CA ALA A 114 0.78 -2.76 -3.72
C ALA A 114 -0.58 -2.06 -3.70
N GLU A 115 -1.62 -2.82 -4.00
CA GLU A 115 -3.01 -2.40 -3.84
C GLU A 115 -3.45 -2.59 -2.39
N TRP A 116 -4.12 -1.57 -1.85
CA TRP A 116 -4.74 -1.59 -0.52
C TRP A 116 -6.24 -1.53 -0.71
N PRO A 117 -6.93 -2.68 -0.84
CA PRO A 117 -8.36 -2.73 -1.09
C PRO A 117 -9.18 -2.09 0.03
N ALA A 118 -10.36 -1.60 -0.32
CA ALA A 118 -11.25 -0.93 0.61
C ALA A 118 -11.61 -1.82 1.82
N TRP A 119 -11.68 -1.20 2.98
CA TRP A 119 -11.96 -1.86 4.26
C TRP A 119 -13.40 -2.37 4.39
N ASP A 120 -14.34 -1.78 3.69
CA ASP A 120 -15.77 -2.13 3.71
C ASP A 120 -16.16 -3.12 2.61
N ASN A 121 -15.51 -3.07 1.44
CA ASN A 121 -15.75 -3.98 0.32
C ASN A 121 -14.49 -4.14 -0.55
N PRO A 122 -13.65 -5.15 -0.33
CA PRO A 122 -12.37 -5.30 -1.03
C PRO A 122 -12.51 -5.82 -2.46
N ALA A 123 -13.61 -6.52 -2.78
CA ALA A 123 -13.75 -7.28 -4.01
C ALA A 123 -13.67 -6.45 -5.30
N PRO A 124 -14.26 -5.25 -5.42
CA PRO A 124 -14.14 -4.42 -6.62
C PRO A 124 -12.70 -4.05 -6.96
N ASP A 125 -11.91 -3.61 -5.97
CA ASP A 125 -10.51 -3.21 -6.17
C ASP A 125 -9.65 -4.40 -6.59
N ILE A 126 -9.80 -5.52 -5.89
CA ILE A 126 -9.08 -6.76 -6.20
C ILE A 126 -9.42 -7.25 -7.61
N SER A 127 -10.72 -7.32 -7.94
CA SER A 127 -11.15 -7.76 -9.27
C SER A 127 -10.66 -6.85 -10.40
N ARG A 128 -10.57 -5.54 -10.17
CA ARG A 128 -9.99 -4.58 -11.11
C ARG A 128 -8.51 -4.88 -11.36
N ALA A 129 -7.74 -5.02 -10.29
CA ALA A 129 -6.30 -5.28 -10.37
C ALA A 129 -6.00 -6.65 -11.01
N VAL A 130 -6.71 -7.70 -10.63
CA VAL A 130 -6.59 -9.05 -11.21
C VAL A 130 -6.87 -9.03 -12.72
N ARG A 131 -7.95 -8.36 -13.16
CA ARG A 131 -8.25 -8.22 -14.60
C ARG A 131 -7.16 -7.44 -15.33
N GLY A 132 -6.66 -6.35 -14.73
CA GLY A 132 -5.58 -5.55 -15.32
C GLY A 132 -4.28 -6.33 -15.47
N ALA A 133 -3.96 -7.20 -14.52
CA ALA A 133 -2.75 -8.01 -14.52
C ALA A 133 -2.82 -9.21 -15.49
N ALA A 134 -4.02 -9.70 -15.80
CA ALA A 134 -4.24 -10.95 -16.54
C ALA A 134 -3.60 -10.94 -17.94
N ALA A 135 -3.74 -9.85 -18.71
CA ALA A 135 -3.19 -9.73 -20.06
C ALA A 135 -1.67 -9.92 -20.11
N GLY A 136 -0.95 -9.40 -19.11
CA GLY A 136 0.50 -9.51 -19.00
C GLY A 136 0.96 -10.72 -18.18
N LYS A 137 0.06 -11.55 -17.67
CA LYS A 137 0.36 -12.65 -16.72
C LYS A 137 1.20 -12.16 -15.53
N ARG A 138 0.87 -10.96 -15.00
CA ARG A 138 1.61 -10.32 -13.92
C ARG A 138 1.05 -10.72 -12.57
N THR A 139 1.92 -10.73 -11.57
CA THR A 139 1.52 -10.93 -10.16
C THR A 139 1.06 -9.59 -9.58
N VAL A 140 -0.12 -9.55 -8.96
CA VAL A 140 -0.58 -8.39 -8.18
C VAL A 140 -0.07 -8.52 -6.75
N VAL A 141 0.37 -7.40 -6.18
CA VAL A 141 0.69 -7.31 -4.75
C VAL A 141 -0.48 -6.63 -4.06
N PHE A 142 -1.05 -7.28 -3.07
CA PHE A 142 -2.13 -6.75 -2.24
C PHE A 142 -1.69 -6.61 -0.80
N VAL A 143 -2.31 -5.69 -0.08
CA VAL A 143 -2.23 -5.59 1.38
C VAL A 143 -3.61 -5.86 1.95
N ALA A 144 -3.73 -6.88 2.78
CA ALA A 144 -4.91 -7.09 3.60
C ALA A 144 -4.69 -6.33 4.93
N TYR A 145 -5.48 -5.27 5.17
CA TYR A 145 -5.32 -4.40 6.33
C TYR A 145 -6.68 -4.03 6.92
N ASN A 146 -7.28 -4.97 7.63
CA ASN A 146 -8.63 -4.79 8.19
C ASN A 146 -8.85 -5.53 9.53
N ILE A 147 -7.78 -5.97 10.21
CA ILE A 147 -7.92 -6.66 11.49
C ILE A 147 -8.63 -5.76 12.53
N PRO A 148 -9.53 -6.29 13.38
CA PRO A 148 -10.13 -5.51 14.45
C PRO A 148 -9.09 -4.85 15.36
N HIS A 149 -9.38 -3.63 15.83
CA HIS A 149 -8.50 -2.87 16.72
C HIS A 149 -7.11 -2.60 16.12
N ARG A 150 -7.00 -2.41 14.78
CA ARG A 150 -5.72 -2.13 14.13
C ARG A 150 -5.12 -0.80 14.55
N ASP A 151 -3.81 -0.65 14.36
CA ASP A 151 -3.01 0.56 14.59
C ASP A 151 -3.12 1.14 16.01
N CYS A 152 -3.57 0.36 16.97
CA CYS A 152 -3.67 0.76 18.38
C CYS A 152 -4.33 2.14 18.60
N GLY A 153 -5.28 2.50 17.78
CA GLY A 153 -5.98 3.78 17.88
C GLY A 153 -5.23 4.98 17.30
N ARG A 154 -4.14 4.77 16.54
CA ARG A 154 -3.34 5.84 15.91
C ARG A 154 -3.98 6.34 14.60
N TYR A 155 -3.16 6.81 13.65
CA TYR A 155 -3.61 7.49 12.42
C TYR A 155 -4.38 6.60 11.44
N SER A 156 -4.16 5.28 11.48
CA SER A 156 -4.86 4.27 10.68
C SER A 156 -5.80 3.38 11.50
N ALA A 157 -6.24 3.88 12.66
CA ALA A 157 -7.16 3.18 13.55
C ALA A 157 -8.43 2.72 12.83
N GLY A 158 -9.01 1.60 13.28
CA GLY A 158 -10.21 1.01 12.70
C GLY A 158 -10.10 -0.49 12.56
N GLY A 159 -10.35 -0.99 11.38
CA GLY A 159 -10.49 -2.40 11.07
C GLY A 159 -11.95 -2.85 11.04
N ALA A 160 -12.18 -4.13 10.83
CA ALA A 160 -13.50 -4.75 10.91
C ALA A 160 -14.11 -4.53 12.31
N SER A 161 -15.43 -4.44 12.38
CA SER A 161 -16.16 -4.17 13.62
C SER A 161 -15.98 -5.27 14.67
N ASP A 162 -15.76 -6.49 14.23
CA ASP A 162 -15.59 -7.69 15.04
C ASP A 162 -14.94 -8.84 14.25
N ALA A 163 -14.72 -9.95 14.92
CA ALA A 163 -14.10 -11.14 14.36
C ALA A 163 -14.87 -11.72 13.16
N GLN A 164 -16.20 -11.72 13.19
CA GLN A 164 -17.00 -12.28 12.09
C GLN A 164 -16.94 -11.38 10.85
N ALA A 165 -17.06 -10.07 11.02
CA ALA A 165 -16.92 -9.11 9.92
C ALA A 165 -15.53 -9.21 9.26
N TYR A 166 -14.47 -9.46 10.04
CA TYR A 166 -13.14 -9.71 9.48
C TYR A 166 -13.06 -11.00 8.66
N ARG A 167 -13.63 -12.10 9.16
CA ARG A 167 -13.68 -13.38 8.41
C ARG A 167 -14.44 -13.24 7.09
N ASP A 168 -15.56 -12.53 7.12
CA ASP A 168 -16.36 -12.28 5.91
C ASP A 168 -15.56 -11.43 4.91
N TRP A 169 -14.91 -10.37 5.37
CA TRP A 169 -14.05 -9.53 4.55
C TRP A 169 -12.88 -10.32 3.93
N ILE A 170 -12.20 -11.18 4.70
CA ILE A 170 -11.12 -12.06 4.18
C ILE A 170 -11.67 -13.09 3.18
N ASN A 171 -12.89 -13.59 3.36
CA ASN A 171 -13.54 -14.48 2.40
C ASN A 171 -13.76 -13.78 1.06
N ASP A 172 -14.28 -12.56 1.09
CA ASP A 172 -14.51 -11.74 -0.10
C ASP A 172 -13.18 -11.36 -0.77
N PHE A 173 -12.17 -10.98 0.02
CA PHE A 173 -10.82 -10.69 -0.44
C PHE A 173 -10.22 -11.88 -1.20
N ALA A 174 -10.18 -13.05 -0.58
CA ALA A 174 -9.63 -14.26 -1.19
C ALA A 174 -10.47 -14.73 -2.40
N GLY A 175 -11.79 -14.65 -2.31
CA GLY A 175 -12.71 -14.98 -3.40
C GLY A 175 -12.47 -14.12 -4.65
N ALA A 176 -12.22 -12.82 -4.47
CA ALA A 176 -11.95 -11.88 -5.56
C ALA A 176 -10.58 -12.11 -6.23
N ILE A 177 -9.57 -12.62 -5.52
CA ILE A 177 -8.28 -13.05 -6.10
C ILE A 177 -8.51 -14.29 -6.98
N GLY A 178 -9.26 -15.25 -6.50
CA GLY A 178 -9.53 -16.49 -7.20
C GLY A 178 -8.24 -17.27 -7.52
N LYS A 179 -7.99 -17.56 -8.80
CA LYS A 179 -6.80 -18.31 -9.26
C LYS A 179 -5.67 -17.41 -9.77
N ALA A 180 -5.82 -16.09 -9.67
CA ALA A 180 -4.83 -15.15 -10.18
C ALA A 180 -3.51 -15.23 -9.39
N PRO A 181 -2.36 -15.02 -10.05
CA PRO A 181 -1.08 -14.87 -9.34
C PRO A 181 -1.14 -13.62 -8.44
N ALA A 182 -0.94 -13.82 -7.14
CA ALA A 182 -0.99 -12.74 -6.15
C ALA A 182 0.05 -12.94 -5.04
N ILE A 183 0.53 -11.83 -4.49
CA ILE A 183 1.22 -11.76 -3.21
C ILE A 183 0.29 -10.97 -2.28
N VAL A 184 0.04 -11.50 -1.09
CA VAL A 184 -0.73 -10.81 -0.06
C VAL A 184 0.18 -10.53 1.13
N ILE A 185 0.37 -9.26 1.45
CA ILE A 185 0.96 -8.80 2.70
C ILE A 185 -0.17 -8.74 3.70
N LEU A 186 -0.07 -9.57 4.73
CA LEU A 186 -1.16 -9.76 5.69
C LEU A 186 -0.95 -8.91 6.93
N GLU A 187 -1.89 -8.02 7.17
CA GLU A 187 -2.13 -7.23 8.36
C GLU A 187 -0.86 -6.54 8.89
N PRO A 188 -0.37 -5.51 8.17
CA PRO A 188 0.69 -4.66 8.69
C PRO A 188 0.46 -4.26 10.14
N ASP A 189 1.53 -4.30 10.94
CA ASP A 189 1.58 -3.94 12.36
C ASP A 189 0.91 -4.94 13.33
N ALA A 190 0.06 -5.87 12.85
CA ALA A 190 -0.79 -6.69 13.72
C ALA A 190 -0.02 -7.55 14.72
N VAL A 191 1.08 -8.20 14.29
CA VAL A 191 1.94 -9.01 15.17
C VAL A 191 2.92 -8.15 15.94
N PRO A 192 3.61 -7.16 15.35
CA PRO A 192 4.43 -6.22 16.11
C PRO A 192 3.71 -5.56 17.29
N HIS A 193 2.45 -5.15 17.13
CA HIS A 193 1.65 -4.58 18.22
C HIS A 193 1.27 -5.58 19.33
N LEU A 194 1.32 -6.87 19.08
CA LEU A 194 1.24 -7.87 20.15
C LEU A 194 2.56 -7.97 20.92
N ALA A 195 3.69 -7.83 20.21
CA ALA A 195 5.03 -7.96 20.79
C ALA A 195 5.46 -6.73 21.59
N ASP A 196 5.04 -5.52 21.20
CA ASP A 196 5.34 -4.27 21.92
C ASP A 196 4.34 -3.97 23.06
N GLY A 197 3.27 -4.76 23.17
CA GLY A 197 2.24 -4.60 24.20
C GLY A 197 1.21 -3.51 23.92
N CYS A 198 1.19 -2.94 22.70
CA CYS A 198 0.22 -1.95 22.28
C CYS A 198 -1.20 -2.55 22.19
N THR A 199 -1.33 -3.78 21.69
CA THR A 199 -2.60 -4.50 21.68
C THR A 199 -2.98 -4.95 23.10
N PRO A 200 -4.17 -4.58 23.62
CA PRO A 200 -4.63 -5.06 24.93
C PRO A 200 -4.68 -6.59 25.00
N ALA A 201 -4.35 -7.15 26.17
CA ALA A 201 -4.21 -8.59 26.36
C ALA A 201 -5.49 -9.38 26.05
N GLU A 202 -6.66 -8.78 26.29
CA GLU A 202 -7.96 -9.36 25.99
C GLU A 202 -8.19 -9.64 24.49
N HIS A 203 -7.49 -8.92 23.61
CA HIS A 203 -7.59 -9.11 22.16
C HIS A 203 -6.51 -10.04 21.58
N HIS A 204 -5.52 -10.49 22.38
CA HIS A 204 -4.39 -11.27 21.87
C HIS A 204 -4.84 -12.60 21.26
N HIS A 205 -5.71 -13.36 21.97
CA HIS A 205 -6.18 -14.67 21.49
C HIS A 205 -6.93 -14.55 20.17
N GLU A 206 -7.90 -13.64 20.11
CA GLU A 206 -8.68 -13.39 18.90
C GLU A 206 -7.78 -12.97 17.73
N ARG A 207 -6.82 -12.07 17.96
CA ARG A 207 -5.91 -11.60 16.90
C ARG A 207 -5.07 -12.74 16.32
N TYR A 208 -4.49 -13.62 17.16
CA TYR A 208 -3.76 -14.79 16.66
C TYR A 208 -4.66 -15.72 15.84
N GLU A 209 -5.85 -15.97 16.35
CA GLU A 209 -6.82 -16.84 15.68
C GLU A 209 -7.23 -16.29 14.32
N LEU A 210 -7.57 -15.01 14.25
CA LEU A 210 -7.97 -14.34 12.99
C LEU A 210 -6.84 -14.33 11.96
N LEU A 211 -5.60 -14.06 12.35
CA LEU A 211 -4.43 -14.10 11.47
C LEU A 211 -4.22 -15.51 10.90
N SER A 212 -4.25 -16.53 11.74
CA SER A 212 -4.10 -17.94 11.32
C SER A 212 -5.22 -18.37 10.37
N GLN A 213 -6.46 -17.99 10.66
CA GLN A 213 -7.62 -18.27 9.79
C GLN A 213 -7.51 -17.53 8.45
N ALA A 214 -7.05 -16.26 8.45
CA ALA A 214 -6.82 -15.49 7.24
C ALA A 214 -5.77 -16.14 6.34
N ILE A 215 -4.63 -16.57 6.91
CA ILE A 215 -3.59 -17.32 6.17
C ILE A 215 -4.21 -18.58 5.54
N THR A 216 -4.89 -19.39 6.35
CA THR A 216 -5.53 -20.63 5.89
C THR A 216 -6.49 -20.36 4.73
N ARG A 217 -7.31 -19.31 4.83
CA ARG A 217 -8.28 -18.95 3.79
C ARG A 217 -7.61 -18.46 2.50
N LEU A 218 -6.60 -17.62 2.62
CA LEU A 218 -5.86 -17.09 1.47
C LEU A 218 -5.06 -18.19 0.76
N LYS A 219 -4.47 -19.12 1.49
CA LYS A 219 -3.71 -20.26 0.94
C LYS A 219 -4.58 -21.30 0.20
N GLN A 220 -5.91 -21.22 0.31
CA GLN A 220 -6.81 -21.98 -0.56
C GLN A 220 -6.80 -21.49 -2.02
N GLN A 221 -6.26 -20.29 -2.26
CA GLN A 221 -6.09 -19.75 -3.61
C GLN A 221 -4.76 -20.24 -4.20
N PRO A 222 -4.77 -21.05 -5.29
CA PRO A 222 -3.57 -21.78 -5.74
C PRO A 222 -2.45 -20.86 -6.26
N GLY A 223 -2.77 -19.63 -6.67
CA GLY A 223 -1.80 -18.63 -7.15
C GLY A 223 -1.34 -17.64 -6.10
N THR A 224 -1.80 -17.77 -4.84
CA THR A 224 -1.56 -16.76 -3.80
C THR A 224 -0.40 -17.15 -2.89
N ARG A 225 0.54 -16.21 -2.72
CA ARG A 225 1.57 -16.25 -1.67
C ARG A 225 1.21 -15.25 -0.58
N VAL A 226 1.39 -15.64 0.69
CA VAL A 226 1.01 -14.86 1.86
C VAL A 226 2.23 -14.59 2.73
N TYR A 227 2.47 -13.32 3.06
CA TYR A 227 3.53 -12.87 3.95
C TYR A 227 2.93 -12.09 5.11
N LEU A 228 3.10 -12.62 6.32
CA LEU A 228 2.60 -12.00 7.55
C LEU A 228 3.52 -10.85 7.97
N ASP A 229 2.99 -9.67 8.29
CA ASP A 229 3.87 -8.56 8.68
C ASP A 229 4.59 -8.81 10.00
N ALA A 230 5.89 -8.49 10.01
CA ALA A 230 6.80 -8.64 11.13
C ALA A 230 7.51 -7.33 11.52
N GLY A 231 6.98 -6.19 11.10
CA GLY A 231 7.48 -4.87 11.45
C GLY A 231 8.85 -4.54 10.89
N ASN A 232 9.74 -4.02 11.71
CA ASN A 232 11.07 -3.60 11.29
C ASN A 232 12.07 -3.55 12.46
N PRO A 233 13.40 -3.52 12.21
CA PRO A 233 14.43 -3.60 13.24
C PRO A 233 14.50 -2.39 14.20
N ASP A 234 13.95 -1.24 13.81
CA ASP A 234 13.93 -0.05 14.67
C ASP A 234 12.77 -0.10 15.68
N TRP A 235 11.69 -0.76 15.29
CA TRP A 235 10.51 -0.94 16.15
C TRP A 235 10.69 -2.09 17.16
N ILE A 236 10.96 -3.30 16.66
CA ILE A 236 11.22 -4.48 17.50
C ILE A 236 12.67 -4.91 17.27
N SER A 237 13.59 -4.29 17.98
CA SER A 237 15.04 -4.48 17.77
C SER A 237 15.55 -5.91 18.01
N ASP A 238 14.88 -6.67 18.89
CA ASP A 238 15.18 -8.07 19.15
C ASP A 238 14.21 -8.98 18.38
N PRO A 239 14.65 -9.66 17.30
CA PRO A 239 13.76 -10.52 16.50
C PRO A 239 13.23 -11.72 17.29
N ALA A 240 13.88 -12.15 18.37
CA ALA A 240 13.40 -13.24 19.21
C ALA A 240 12.04 -12.94 19.85
N LYS A 241 11.72 -11.67 20.10
CA LYS A 241 10.43 -11.25 20.61
C LYS A 241 9.27 -11.47 19.63
N LEU A 242 9.55 -11.57 18.32
CA LEU A 242 8.55 -11.82 17.28
C LEU A 242 8.38 -13.29 16.94
N ALA A 243 9.38 -14.14 17.22
CA ALA A 243 9.36 -15.52 16.76
C ALA A 243 8.14 -16.31 17.26
N GLU A 244 7.83 -16.25 18.54
CA GLU A 244 6.67 -16.94 19.09
C GLU A 244 5.33 -16.28 18.70
N PRO A 245 5.16 -14.95 18.75
CA PRO A 245 3.98 -14.29 18.20
C PRO A 245 3.69 -14.64 16.73
N LEU A 246 4.70 -14.67 15.86
CA LEU A 246 4.53 -15.05 14.45
C LEU A 246 4.12 -16.52 14.29
N ARG A 247 4.71 -17.45 15.08
CA ARG A 247 4.28 -18.87 15.05
C ARG A 247 2.83 -19.02 15.46
N ARG A 248 2.42 -18.34 16.53
CA ARG A 248 1.03 -18.36 17.00
C ARG A 248 0.06 -17.76 15.98
N ALA A 249 0.49 -16.74 15.24
CA ALA A 249 -0.26 -16.14 14.16
C ALA A 249 -0.30 -16.99 12.88
N GLY A 250 0.45 -18.10 12.83
CA GLY A 250 0.39 -19.06 11.71
C GLY A 250 1.44 -18.86 10.61
N VAL A 251 2.57 -18.18 10.88
CA VAL A 251 3.62 -17.94 9.88
C VAL A 251 4.14 -19.23 9.23
N ASN A 252 4.13 -20.34 9.94
CA ASN A 252 4.57 -21.65 9.43
C ASN A 252 3.68 -22.21 8.31
N THR A 253 2.47 -21.68 8.12
CA THR A 253 1.54 -22.06 7.05
C THR A 253 1.44 -20.99 5.96
N ALA A 254 2.02 -19.82 6.20
CA ALA A 254 2.23 -18.78 5.21
C ALA A 254 3.44 -19.10 4.32
N ASP A 255 3.71 -18.27 3.32
CA ASP A 255 4.93 -18.37 2.50
C ASP A 255 6.11 -17.64 3.18
N GLY A 256 5.85 -16.96 4.29
CA GLY A 256 6.85 -16.28 5.09
C GLY A 256 6.32 -15.02 5.76
N PHE A 257 7.21 -14.04 5.92
CA PHE A 257 6.88 -12.77 6.58
C PHE A 257 7.30 -11.56 5.75
N SER A 258 6.76 -10.37 6.04
CA SER A 258 7.16 -9.11 5.42
C SER A 258 7.82 -8.18 6.43
N LEU A 259 8.76 -7.36 5.97
CA LEU A 259 9.48 -6.40 6.79
C LEU A 259 9.41 -5.00 6.21
N ASN A 260 9.54 -4.02 7.10
CA ASN A 260 9.71 -2.61 6.74
C ASN A 260 8.48 -1.97 6.07
N VAL A 261 7.29 -2.59 6.22
CA VAL A 261 6.06 -2.04 5.65
C VAL A 261 5.86 -0.61 6.16
N SER A 262 5.64 0.32 5.24
CA SER A 262 5.47 1.74 5.52
C SER A 262 6.63 2.41 6.27
N ASN A 263 7.84 1.81 6.29
CA ASN A 263 9.00 2.31 7.02
C ASN A 263 10.18 2.62 6.09
N PHE A 264 11.31 3.03 6.66
CA PHE A 264 12.46 3.59 5.94
C PHE A 264 13.76 2.85 6.21
N GLN A 265 13.75 1.69 6.88
CA GLN A 265 14.96 0.94 7.19
C GLN A 265 15.66 0.49 5.92
N THR A 266 16.99 0.61 5.90
CA THR A 266 17.77 0.26 4.70
C THR A 266 17.63 -1.21 4.34
N ASN A 267 17.80 -1.56 3.07
CA ASN A 267 17.79 -2.97 2.63
C ASN A 267 18.78 -3.83 3.42
N ASN A 268 19.94 -3.27 3.78
CA ASN A 268 20.94 -4.03 4.55
C ASN A 268 20.47 -4.29 5.98
N ALA A 269 19.89 -3.29 6.65
CA ALA A 269 19.34 -3.46 8.00
C ALA A 269 18.16 -4.45 8.00
N ALA A 270 17.24 -4.30 7.05
CA ALA A 270 16.08 -5.20 6.92
C ALA A 270 16.50 -6.63 6.56
N LYS A 271 17.49 -6.82 5.67
CA LYS A 271 18.03 -8.15 5.37
C LYS A 271 18.72 -8.81 6.56
N ALA A 272 19.57 -8.08 7.28
CA ALA A 272 20.27 -8.60 8.45
C ALA A 272 19.26 -9.04 9.54
N TYR A 273 18.28 -8.20 9.81
CA TYR A 273 17.21 -8.50 10.76
C TYR A 273 16.35 -9.69 10.30
N GLY A 274 15.92 -9.69 9.04
CA GLY A 274 15.11 -10.75 8.46
C GLY A 274 15.82 -12.10 8.47
N THR A 275 17.13 -12.14 8.19
CA THR A 275 17.93 -13.37 8.27
C THR A 275 17.96 -13.95 9.70
N GLN A 276 18.11 -13.10 10.71
CA GLN A 276 18.04 -13.56 12.11
C GLN A 276 16.65 -14.11 12.45
N LEU A 277 15.60 -13.38 12.10
CA LEU A 277 14.22 -13.81 12.34
C LEU A 277 13.88 -15.09 11.57
N SER A 278 14.32 -15.20 10.30
CA SER A 278 14.19 -16.41 9.47
C SER A 278 14.78 -17.64 10.15
N GLY A 279 16.01 -17.55 10.65
CA GLY A 279 16.64 -18.65 11.39
C GLY A 279 15.87 -19.08 12.64
N LEU A 280 15.24 -18.13 13.35
CA LEU A 280 14.36 -18.42 14.48
C LEU A 280 13.04 -19.08 14.04
N LEU A 281 12.64 -18.93 12.79
CA LEU A 281 11.39 -19.44 12.21
C LEU A 281 11.60 -20.67 11.29
N GLY A 282 12.75 -21.32 11.34
CA GLY A 282 13.05 -22.51 10.53
C GLY A 282 13.29 -22.17 9.07
N ASP A 283 14.07 -21.15 8.82
CA ASP A 283 14.46 -20.62 7.49
C ASP A 283 13.26 -20.10 6.67
N ALA A 284 12.26 -19.52 7.36
CA ALA A 284 11.13 -18.90 6.69
C ALA A 284 11.59 -17.76 5.77
N HIS A 285 11.07 -17.73 4.55
CA HIS A 285 11.36 -16.69 3.56
C HIS A 285 10.70 -15.36 3.94
N PHE A 286 11.14 -14.25 3.32
CA PHE A 286 10.54 -12.96 3.58
C PHE A 286 10.59 -11.99 2.40
N THR A 287 9.75 -10.96 2.47
CA THR A 287 9.76 -9.82 1.55
C THR A 287 10.11 -8.54 2.31
N ILE A 288 10.59 -7.53 1.60
CA ILE A 288 10.98 -6.25 2.18
C ILE A 288 10.27 -5.12 1.42
N ASP A 289 9.61 -4.22 2.16
CA ASP A 289 9.14 -2.95 1.61
C ASP A 289 10.33 -2.01 1.36
N THR A 290 10.55 -1.71 0.08
CA THR A 290 11.62 -0.81 -0.37
C THR A 290 11.09 0.49 -0.96
N SER A 291 9.81 0.77 -0.80
CA SER A 291 9.13 1.89 -1.45
C SER A 291 9.75 3.26 -1.16
N ARG A 292 10.22 3.48 0.07
CA ARG A 292 10.66 4.80 0.54
C ARG A 292 12.01 4.80 1.25
N ASN A 293 12.75 3.72 1.18
CA ASN A 293 13.94 3.50 2.00
C ASN A 293 15.29 3.87 1.35
N GLY A 294 15.27 4.54 0.18
CA GLY A 294 16.49 4.85 -0.58
C GLY A 294 17.51 5.75 0.12
N GLN A 295 17.09 6.50 1.16
CA GLN A 295 17.96 7.33 2.02
C GLN A 295 18.04 6.79 3.45
N GLY A 296 17.44 5.64 3.73
CA GLY A 296 17.33 5.12 5.08
C GLY A 296 16.39 5.94 5.98
N PRO A 297 16.32 5.64 7.29
CA PRO A 297 15.46 6.33 8.24
C PRO A 297 15.94 7.77 8.51
N LEU A 298 15.06 8.61 9.06
CA LEU A 298 15.41 9.96 9.48
C LEU A 298 16.31 9.89 10.71
N PRO A 299 17.52 10.47 10.68
CA PRO A 299 18.41 10.44 11.82
C PRO A 299 17.94 11.38 12.94
N GLY A 300 18.16 10.99 14.19
CA GLY A 300 18.11 11.85 15.38
C GLY A 300 16.73 12.06 16.02
N ASP A 301 15.65 12.03 15.29
CA ASP A 301 14.28 12.18 15.82
C ASP A 301 13.61 10.80 15.82
N ARG A 302 13.44 10.22 16.99
CA ARG A 302 12.89 8.86 17.11
C ARG A 302 11.38 8.84 17.30
N ASP A 303 10.82 9.90 17.88
CA ASP A 303 9.39 10.05 17.99
C ASP A 303 8.83 10.47 16.61
N GLU A 304 7.93 9.69 16.06
CA GLU A 304 7.34 9.91 14.72
C GLU A 304 8.35 9.97 13.55
N ALA A 305 9.59 9.42 13.69
CA ALA A 305 10.55 9.35 12.59
C ALA A 305 10.01 8.61 11.36
N TRP A 306 9.02 7.73 11.57
CA TRP A 306 8.31 6.97 10.55
C TRP A 306 7.25 7.78 9.81
N CYS A 307 6.76 8.88 10.39
CA CYS A 307 5.60 9.60 9.86
C CYS A 307 6.04 10.76 8.95
N ASN A 308 5.81 10.61 7.65
CA ASN A 308 6.11 11.59 6.60
C ASN A 308 7.51 12.25 6.69
N PRO A 309 8.60 11.53 6.95
CA PRO A 309 9.90 12.16 7.13
C PRO A 309 10.38 12.87 5.85
N PRO A 310 10.89 14.09 5.96
CA PRO A 310 11.36 14.86 4.81
C PRO A 310 12.66 14.29 4.25
N GLY A 311 12.93 14.56 2.97
CA GLY A 311 14.20 14.24 2.34
C GLY A 311 14.47 12.74 2.13
N ARG A 312 13.46 11.90 2.25
CA ARG A 312 13.57 10.47 1.89
C ARG A 312 13.54 10.31 0.38
N ALA A 313 13.89 9.11 -0.08
CA ALA A 313 13.91 8.75 -1.49
C ALA A 313 13.26 7.39 -1.73
N LEU A 314 12.81 7.14 -2.95
CA LEU A 314 12.43 5.82 -3.40
C LEU A 314 13.60 4.85 -3.25
N GLY A 315 13.31 3.63 -2.82
CA GLY A 315 14.31 2.58 -2.71
C GLY A 315 14.39 1.72 -3.96
N THR A 316 14.93 0.51 -3.82
CA THR A 316 15.07 -0.45 -4.92
C THR A 316 13.70 -0.72 -5.55
N PRO A 317 13.56 -0.61 -6.87
CA PRO A 317 12.31 -0.94 -7.56
C PRO A 317 11.86 -2.39 -7.30
N PRO A 318 10.55 -2.68 -7.40
CA PRO A 318 10.01 -4.01 -7.18
C PRO A 318 10.67 -5.07 -8.06
N THR A 319 11.21 -6.12 -7.42
CA THR A 319 11.96 -7.18 -8.11
C THR A 319 12.02 -8.45 -7.26
N THR A 320 12.10 -9.60 -7.94
CA THR A 320 12.45 -10.90 -7.32
C THR A 320 13.96 -11.20 -7.38
N LYS A 321 14.75 -10.32 -8.02
CA LYS A 321 16.22 -10.43 -8.07
C LYS A 321 16.81 -9.69 -6.86
N THR A 322 16.78 -10.31 -5.69
CA THR A 322 17.15 -9.68 -4.41
C THR A 322 18.62 -9.88 -4.03
N GLY A 323 19.28 -10.87 -4.64
CA GLY A 323 20.64 -11.28 -4.29
C GLY A 323 20.76 -11.94 -2.92
N ASN A 324 19.65 -12.49 -2.38
CA ASN A 324 19.60 -13.22 -1.13
C ASN A 324 18.52 -14.31 -1.24
N GLU A 325 18.86 -15.55 -0.93
CA GLU A 325 17.98 -16.72 -1.11
C GLU A 325 16.74 -16.69 -0.20
N LEU A 326 16.85 -16.09 0.98
CA LEU A 326 15.73 -15.97 1.92
C LEU A 326 14.79 -14.79 1.59
N VAL A 327 15.22 -13.85 0.74
CA VAL A 327 14.41 -12.68 0.35
C VAL A 327 13.74 -12.95 -0.99
N ASP A 328 12.46 -13.26 -0.96
CA ASP A 328 11.69 -13.59 -2.17
C ASP A 328 11.48 -12.39 -3.09
N ALA A 329 11.31 -11.20 -2.51
CA ALA A 329 11.13 -9.98 -3.29
C ALA A 329 11.44 -8.70 -2.49
N PHE A 330 11.93 -7.69 -3.21
CA PHE A 330 11.77 -6.29 -2.85
C PHE A 330 10.46 -5.81 -3.45
N LEU A 331 9.63 -5.17 -2.66
CA LEU A 331 8.30 -4.70 -3.06
C LEU A 331 8.13 -3.24 -2.68
N TRP A 332 7.25 -2.54 -3.38
CA TRP A 332 6.74 -1.25 -2.91
C TRP A 332 5.36 -1.50 -2.29
N ILE A 333 5.38 -1.81 -1.00
CA ILE A 333 4.17 -2.16 -0.24
C ILE A 333 3.43 -0.89 0.17
N LYS A 334 4.08 0.06 0.85
CA LYS A 334 3.52 1.40 1.00
C LYS A 334 3.50 2.10 -0.35
N ARG A 335 2.42 2.78 -0.65
CA ARG A 335 2.34 3.60 -1.87
C ARG A 335 3.17 4.87 -1.69
N PRO A 336 4.27 5.06 -2.46
CA PRO A 336 5.09 6.25 -2.37
C PRO A 336 4.28 7.50 -2.74
N GLY A 337 4.18 8.44 -1.79
CA GLY A 337 3.37 9.65 -1.97
C GLY A 337 2.03 9.66 -1.24
N GLU A 338 1.58 8.53 -0.67
CA GLU A 338 0.51 8.57 0.31
C GLU A 338 1.03 8.97 1.69
N SER A 339 0.29 9.84 2.37
CA SER A 339 0.59 10.30 3.73
C SER A 339 0.52 9.14 4.74
N ASP A 340 1.36 9.22 5.77
CA ASP A 340 1.30 8.33 6.93
C ASP A 340 0.32 8.84 8.00
N GLY A 341 -0.07 10.13 7.92
CA GLY A 341 -0.94 10.80 8.85
C GLY A 341 -0.74 12.33 8.84
N PRO A 342 -1.45 13.08 9.68
CA PRO A 342 -1.39 14.55 9.69
C PRO A 342 -0.08 15.12 10.26
N CYS A 343 0.87 14.28 10.63
CA CYS A 343 2.20 14.70 11.08
C CYS A 343 2.93 15.50 9.99
N ARG A 344 3.80 16.42 10.39
CA ARG A 344 4.64 17.24 9.51
C ARG A 344 3.88 17.97 8.39
N GLY A 345 2.59 18.30 8.64
CA GLY A 345 1.73 18.99 7.68
C GLY A 345 1.13 18.10 6.59
N GLY A 346 1.23 16.79 6.72
CA GLY A 346 0.61 15.84 5.81
C GLY A 346 -0.91 15.79 5.92
N PRO A 347 -1.61 15.35 4.87
CA PRO A 347 -3.04 15.03 4.96
C PRO A 347 -3.28 13.77 5.82
N ALA A 348 -4.53 13.36 6.00
CA ALA A 348 -4.87 12.13 6.70
C ALA A 348 -4.17 10.90 6.09
N ALA A 349 -3.95 9.88 6.92
CA ALA A 349 -3.30 8.63 6.49
C ALA A 349 -3.95 8.03 5.23
N GLY A 350 -3.12 7.53 4.31
CA GLY A 350 -3.56 6.95 3.04
C GLY A 350 -3.98 7.96 1.97
N ARG A 351 -4.01 9.26 2.27
CA ARG A 351 -4.34 10.30 1.27
C ARG A 351 -3.13 10.63 0.40
N TRP A 352 -3.37 10.70 -0.91
CA TRP A 352 -2.36 11.11 -1.88
C TRP A 352 -1.85 12.53 -1.60
N TRP A 353 -0.52 12.68 -1.57
CA TRP A 353 0.18 13.93 -1.31
C TRP A 353 1.22 14.21 -2.41
N PRO A 354 0.85 14.93 -3.47
CA PRO A 354 1.68 15.12 -4.66
C PRO A 354 3.09 15.67 -4.36
N ASP A 355 3.20 16.64 -3.44
CA ASP A 355 4.48 17.26 -3.11
C ASP A 355 5.42 16.29 -2.39
N TYR A 356 4.89 15.44 -1.52
CA TYR A 356 5.67 14.38 -0.86
C TYR A 356 6.13 13.32 -1.86
N ALA A 357 5.25 12.90 -2.77
CA ALA A 357 5.57 11.98 -3.87
C ALA A 357 6.70 12.54 -4.74
N LEU A 358 6.58 13.80 -5.14
CA LEU A 358 7.58 14.50 -5.94
C LEU A 358 8.92 14.61 -5.20
N GLY A 359 8.88 14.90 -3.90
CA GLY A 359 10.06 14.94 -3.03
C GLY A 359 10.81 13.61 -3.02
N LEU A 360 10.11 12.48 -2.84
CA LEU A 360 10.67 11.13 -2.90
C LEU A 360 11.30 10.85 -4.27
N ALA A 361 10.56 11.15 -5.36
CA ALA A 361 11.01 10.89 -6.73
C ALA A 361 12.25 11.69 -7.12
N ARG A 362 12.33 12.97 -6.73
CA ARG A 362 13.47 13.84 -7.02
C ARG A 362 14.73 13.50 -6.22
N LYS A 363 14.60 12.98 -5.00
CA LYS A 363 15.73 12.56 -4.16
C LYS A 363 16.31 11.21 -4.56
N THR A 364 15.59 10.45 -5.36
CA THR A 364 16.05 9.15 -5.86
C THR A 364 17.19 9.36 -6.84
N LYS A 365 18.35 8.77 -6.53
CA LYS A 365 19.49 8.70 -7.47
C LYS A 365 19.08 7.83 -8.66
N GLY A 366 19.40 8.29 -9.87
CA GLY A 366 19.11 7.56 -11.12
C GLY A 366 19.92 6.29 -11.24
#